data_c3c46585b310598dcb94f0a519777078
#
_entry.id   c3c46585b310598dcb94f0a519777078
#
_cell.length_a   1.000
_cell.length_b   1.000
_cell.length_c   1.000
_cell.angle_alpha   90.00
_cell.angle_beta   90.00
_cell.angle_gamma   90.00
#
_symmetry.space_group_name_H-M   'P 1'
#
loop_
_entity.id
_entity.type
_entity.pdbx_description
1 polymer ?
#
loop_
_entity_poly.entity_id
_entity_poly.type
_entity_poly.pdbx_seq_one_letter_code
_entity_poly.pdbx_strand_id
1 'polypeptide(L)'
;MGMGLTLDMPVSPYVADGAFDTPTTDLAAFHQSTFNDLFGAEGLSLVAGLRVEYEKMRLDYDYGGRMDYGVELTSPMMPLVLEGLSDDSRFRGSLKHDYVQWLPKVALQYHFSAQNNVYVSWSKGYRSGGYNVQMFSDLVQGDLKSRMMRSVKNKTAETLDGPMYDHMPEAVKQMIVHQIPQEEFSGTPAQTRFKPEYSYNYEAGGHFSFSDGKIQLDAAVFYMNVYDQQISKFVSSGLGRVMVNAGRGRSCGTEIGLRGGWLDNRLTWHASYGYTHSVFKRYEAQEARTETAQEAVNYDGNHVPFVPMHTLAAGVEYEQPLEHHKIKSYFFGVNTTGAGKIYWSEDNAFHQPFYALLNAHAGLDFGTVRINIWGKNLTDTDYDAFFFTSAATTRNLKFGQRGNPLQFGVDVSLHF
;
A
#
# COMPACT_ATOMS: atom_id res chain seq x y z
N MET A 1 37.95 28.60 -2.59
CA MET A 1 36.97 28.54 -3.67
C MET A 1 36.86 27.09 -4.09
N GLY A 2 35.70 26.47 -3.98
CA GLY A 2 35.50 25.08 -4.41
C GLY A 2 35.47 25.00 -5.93
N MET A 3 35.97 23.90 -6.47
CA MET A 3 35.83 23.58 -7.89
C MET A 3 34.37 23.17 -8.13
N GLY A 4 33.69 23.88 -9.01
CA GLY A 4 32.36 23.45 -9.45
C GLY A 4 32.49 22.27 -10.43
N LEU A 5 31.72 21.22 -10.24
CA LEU A 5 31.55 20.14 -11.19
C LEU A 5 30.18 20.33 -11.86
N THR A 6 30.18 20.63 -13.15
CA THR A 6 28.96 20.65 -13.94
C THR A 6 28.91 19.38 -14.77
N LEU A 7 27.83 18.61 -14.63
CA LEU A 7 27.58 17.42 -15.44
C LEU A 7 26.72 17.86 -16.65
N ASP A 8 27.32 17.88 -17.82
CA ASP A 8 26.60 18.04 -19.08
C ASP A 8 26.19 16.67 -19.61
N MET A 9 24.88 16.45 -19.74
CA MET A 9 24.34 15.23 -20.32
C MET A 9 23.90 15.56 -21.77
N PRO A 10 24.58 15.02 -22.76
CA PRO A 10 24.04 15.09 -24.10
C PRO A 10 22.65 14.45 -24.15
N VAL A 11 21.83 14.82 -25.12
CA VAL A 11 20.44 14.38 -25.29
C VAL A 11 20.26 12.84 -25.40
N SER A 12 21.31 12.06 -25.23
CA SER A 12 21.25 10.60 -25.16
C SER A 12 20.63 10.20 -23.83
N PRO A 13 19.46 9.57 -23.84
CA PRO A 13 18.77 9.25 -22.61
C PRO A 13 19.53 8.19 -21.84
N TYR A 14 19.43 8.26 -20.50
CA TYR A 14 19.69 7.11 -19.65
C TYR A 14 18.84 5.93 -20.12
N VAL A 15 19.48 4.84 -20.52
CA VAL A 15 18.81 3.63 -20.99
C VAL A 15 18.87 2.61 -19.88
N ALA A 16 17.71 2.18 -19.38
CA ALA A 16 17.60 1.08 -18.44
C ALA A 16 16.74 -0.02 -19.06
N ASP A 17 17.19 -1.25 -18.86
CA ASP A 17 16.45 -2.45 -19.29
C ASP A 17 16.54 -3.53 -18.22
N GLY A 18 15.54 -4.41 -18.19
CA GLY A 18 15.60 -5.54 -17.30
C GLY A 18 14.36 -6.40 -17.27
N ALA A 19 14.54 -7.55 -16.62
CA ALA A 19 13.49 -8.52 -16.40
C ALA A 19 13.54 -9.04 -14.96
N PHE A 20 12.36 -9.28 -14.41
CA PHE A 20 12.17 -9.85 -13.08
C PHE A 20 11.19 -11.03 -13.18
N ASP A 21 11.51 -12.10 -12.47
CA ASP A 21 10.59 -13.22 -12.26
C ASP A 21 10.51 -13.51 -10.76
N THR A 22 9.28 -13.54 -10.21
CA THR A 22 9.03 -13.66 -8.77
C THR A 22 8.14 -14.86 -8.45
N PRO A 23 8.56 -16.10 -8.78
CA PRO A 23 7.76 -17.27 -8.48
C PRO A 23 7.66 -17.49 -6.97
N THR A 24 6.43 -17.74 -6.51
CA THR A 24 6.12 -18.12 -5.14
C THR A 24 5.46 -19.48 -5.14
N THR A 25 5.84 -20.33 -4.19
CA THR A 25 5.23 -21.64 -3.96
C THR A 25 4.76 -21.69 -2.52
N ASP A 26 3.45 -21.93 -2.34
CA ASP A 26 2.82 -22.04 -1.03
C ASP A 26 2.27 -23.45 -0.85
N LEU A 27 2.51 -24.01 0.33
CA LEU A 27 1.94 -25.27 0.77
C LEU A 27 1.37 -25.09 2.17
N ALA A 28 0.08 -25.36 2.33
CA ALA A 28 -0.56 -25.21 3.63
C ALA A 28 -1.37 -26.44 4.03
N ALA A 29 -1.31 -26.75 5.32
CA ALA A 29 -2.21 -27.70 5.96
C ALA A 29 -2.96 -27.00 7.08
N PHE A 30 -4.25 -27.25 7.23
CA PHE A 30 -5.04 -26.68 8.30
C PHE A 30 -6.00 -27.70 8.89
N HIS A 31 -6.29 -27.52 10.16
CA HIS A 31 -7.30 -28.28 10.88
C HIS A 31 -8.06 -27.35 11.83
N GLN A 32 -9.35 -27.56 11.95
CA GLN A 32 -10.20 -26.88 12.93
C GLN A 32 -11.17 -27.89 13.54
N SER A 33 -11.30 -27.87 14.87
CA SER A 33 -12.27 -28.64 15.62
C SER A 33 -13.19 -27.72 16.39
N THR A 34 -14.44 -28.10 16.50
CA THR A 34 -15.42 -27.45 17.36
C THR A 34 -15.88 -28.47 18.40
N PHE A 35 -15.74 -28.12 19.68
CA PHE A 35 -16.15 -28.90 20.80
C PHE A 35 -17.41 -28.26 21.37
N ASN A 36 -18.57 -28.88 21.14
CA ASN A 36 -19.86 -28.40 21.61
C ASN A 36 -20.11 -28.86 23.05
N ASP A 37 -20.96 -28.12 23.74
CA ASP A 37 -21.41 -28.41 25.13
C ASP A 37 -20.22 -28.63 26.07
N LEU A 38 -19.26 -27.73 25.99
CA LEU A 38 -17.99 -27.80 26.71
C LEU A 38 -18.24 -27.90 28.21
N PHE A 39 -17.61 -28.89 28.86
CA PHE A 39 -17.81 -29.24 30.29
C PHE A 39 -19.28 -29.53 30.66
N GLY A 40 -20.11 -29.93 29.70
CA GLY A 40 -21.53 -30.20 29.95
C GLY A 40 -22.41 -28.94 29.98
N ALA A 41 -21.86 -27.78 29.65
CA ALA A 41 -22.61 -26.52 29.49
C ALA A 41 -23.24 -26.45 28.12
N GLU A 42 -24.56 -26.66 28.06
CA GLU A 42 -25.34 -26.61 26.83
C GLU A 42 -25.18 -25.25 26.12
N GLY A 43 -24.92 -25.29 24.82
CA GLY A 43 -24.71 -24.09 23.99
C GLY A 43 -23.31 -23.47 24.07
N LEU A 44 -22.44 -23.91 24.98
CA LEU A 44 -21.05 -23.43 25.07
C LEU A 44 -20.15 -24.25 24.15
N SER A 45 -19.49 -23.60 23.20
CA SER A 45 -18.61 -24.26 22.25
C SER A 45 -17.20 -23.65 22.24
N LEU A 46 -16.19 -24.51 22.14
CA LEU A 46 -14.80 -24.12 21.91
C LEU A 46 -14.41 -24.46 20.49
N VAL A 47 -13.93 -23.46 19.75
CA VAL A 47 -13.33 -23.63 18.44
C VAL A 47 -11.82 -23.53 18.58
N ALA A 48 -11.08 -24.57 18.15
CA ALA A 48 -9.63 -24.56 18.11
C ALA A 48 -9.15 -24.92 16.70
N GLY A 49 -8.34 -24.06 16.13
CA GLY A 49 -7.82 -24.21 14.77
C GLY A 49 -6.33 -23.95 14.70
N LEU A 50 -5.67 -24.60 13.77
CA LEU A 50 -4.28 -24.39 13.42
C LEU A 50 -4.11 -24.50 11.91
N ARG A 51 -3.47 -23.50 11.30
CA ARG A 51 -2.93 -23.57 9.95
C ARG A 51 -1.41 -23.49 10.02
N VAL A 52 -0.75 -24.40 9.33
CA VAL A 52 0.69 -24.39 9.11
C VAL A 52 0.91 -24.18 7.64
N GLU A 53 1.74 -23.19 7.31
CA GLU A 53 2.01 -22.81 5.93
C GLU A 53 3.50 -22.70 5.71
N TYR A 54 3.97 -23.36 4.65
CA TYR A 54 5.32 -23.22 4.13
C TYR A 54 5.25 -22.39 2.87
N GLU A 55 6.00 -21.29 2.85
CA GLU A 55 6.07 -20.40 1.70
C GLU A 55 7.53 -20.29 1.24
N LYS A 56 7.74 -20.45 -0.07
CA LYS A 56 9.03 -20.29 -0.71
C LYS A 56 8.92 -19.25 -1.80
N MET A 57 9.69 -18.18 -1.65
CA MET A 57 9.76 -17.06 -2.57
C MET A 57 11.11 -17.05 -3.27
N ARG A 58 11.11 -16.69 -4.54
CA ARG A 58 12.32 -16.48 -5.32
C ARG A 58 12.17 -15.19 -6.13
N LEU A 59 13.26 -14.47 -6.28
CA LEU A 59 13.38 -13.36 -7.21
C LEU A 59 14.57 -13.67 -8.13
N ASP A 60 14.30 -13.86 -9.40
CA ASP A 60 15.31 -13.85 -10.45
C ASP A 60 15.32 -12.45 -11.06
N TYR A 61 16.49 -11.88 -11.19
CA TYR A 61 16.63 -10.52 -11.69
C TYR A 61 17.79 -10.41 -12.67
N ASP A 62 17.56 -9.61 -13.69
CA ASP A 62 18.56 -9.14 -14.63
C ASP A 62 18.16 -7.71 -15.00
N TYR A 63 18.76 -6.71 -14.34
CA TYR A 63 18.42 -5.31 -14.50
C TYR A 63 19.68 -4.45 -14.56
N GLY A 64 19.74 -3.55 -15.54
CA GLY A 64 20.89 -2.69 -15.75
C GLY A 64 20.53 -1.35 -16.35
N GLY A 65 21.52 -0.48 -16.41
CA GLY A 65 21.42 0.81 -17.06
C GLY A 65 22.76 1.28 -17.58
N ARG A 66 22.72 2.09 -18.60
CA ARG A 66 23.89 2.71 -19.24
C ARG A 66 23.64 4.19 -19.46
N MET A 67 24.68 4.98 -19.30
CA MET A 67 24.67 6.41 -19.59
C MET A 67 25.94 6.80 -20.36
N ASP A 68 25.76 7.51 -21.44
CA ASP A 68 26.83 8.22 -22.18
C ASP A 68 26.75 9.69 -21.76
N TYR A 69 27.91 10.29 -21.42
CA TYR A 69 27.91 11.64 -20.85
C TYR A 69 29.21 12.39 -21.11
N GLY A 70 29.17 13.71 -20.95
CA GLY A 70 30.32 14.59 -20.85
C GLY A 70 30.35 15.29 -19.51
N VAL A 71 31.51 15.79 -19.09
CA VAL A 71 31.68 16.51 -17.82
C VAL A 71 32.52 17.75 -18.06
N GLU A 72 32.02 18.89 -17.60
CA GLU A 72 32.79 20.12 -17.51
C GLU A 72 33.21 20.35 -16.06
N LEU A 73 34.53 20.31 -15.81
CA LEU A 73 35.12 20.66 -14.54
C LEU A 73 35.41 22.16 -14.50
N THR A 74 34.55 22.92 -13.84
CA THR A 74 34.73 24.36 -13.69
C THR A 74 35.78 24.66 -12.62
N SER A 75 36.94 25.16 -13.04
CA SER A 75 38.01 25.64 -12.14
C SER A 75 38.27 27.12 -12.37
N PRO A 76 38.57 27.94 -11.33
CA PRO A 76 38.96 29.34 -11.53
C PRO A 76 40.20 29.54 -12.42
N MET A 77 41.02 28.49 -12.57
CA MET A 77 42.22 28.55 -13.36
C MET A 77 42.05 28.04 -14.80
N MET A 78 41.18 27.08 -15.03
CA MET A 78 40.95 26.52 -16.37
C MET A 78 39.76 25.55 -16.37
N PRO A 79 38.79 25.70 -17.26
CA PRO A 79 37.77 24.68 -17.44
C PRO A 79 38.40 23.45 -18.13
N LEU A 80 38.12 22.27 -17.60
CA LEU A 80 38.50 20.99 -18.21
C LEU A 80 37.23 20.31 -18.71
N VAL A 81 37.16 20.04 -20.01
CA VAL A 81 36.03 19.34 -20.63
C VAL A 81 36.42 17.90 -20.91
N LEU A 82 35.68 16.96 -20.42
CA LEU A 82 35.82 15.52 -20.63
C LEU A 82 34.62 15.04 -21.47
N GLU A 83 34.87 14.56 -22.66
CA GLU A 83 33.85 14.07 -23.59
C GLU A 83 33.97 12.56 -23.79
N GLY A 84 32.89 11.94 -24.29
CA GLY A 84 32.89 10.54 -24.71
C GLY A 84 32.99 9.52 -23.55
N LEU A 85 32.59 9.92 -22.36
CA LEU A 85 32.47 8.99 -21.21
C LEU A 85 31.23 8.10 -21.34
N SER A 86 31.37 6.86 -20.97
CA SER A 86 30.29 5.88 -20.94
C SER A 86 30.48 4.94 -19.77
N ASP A 87 29.45 4.80 -18.95
CA ASP A 87 29.42 3.86 -17.85
C ASP A 87 28.13 3.03 -17.86
N ASP A 88 28.24 1.80 -17.42
CA ASP A 88 27.11 0.88 -17.25
C ASP A 88 27.13 0.25 -15.86
N SER A 89 25.94 -0.15 -15.41
CA SER A 89 25.75 -0.93 -14.18
C SER A 89 24.71 -2.00 -14.45
N ARG A 90 24.97 -3.24 -14.00
CA ARG A 90 24.05 -4.34 -14.16
C ARG A 90 24.08 -5.29 -12.96
N PHE A 91 22.90 -5.56 -12.42
CA PHE A 91 22.68 -6.56 -11.38
C PHE A 91 21.98 -7.77 -11.99
N ARG A 92 22.60 -8.95 -11.84
CA ARG A 92 22.05 -10.21 -12.32
C ARG A 92 22.23 -11.29 -11.27
N GLY A 93 21.15 -12.04 -10.99
CA GLY A 93 21.22 -13.11 -10.00
C GLY A 93 19.88 -13.64 -9.58
N SER A 94 19.88 -14.37 -8.47
CA SER A 94 18.69 -14.93 -7.85
C SER A 94 18.76 -14.79 -6.34
N LEU A 95 17.66 -14.33 -5.74
CA LEU A 95 17.45 -14.34 -4.30
C LEU A 95 16.37 -15.39 -3.98
N LYS A 96 16.55 -16.08 -2.86
CA LYS A 96 15.60 -17.08 -2.37
C LYS A 96 15.35 -16.86 -0.90
N HIS A 97 14.13 -17.07 -0.50
CA HIS A 97 13.73 -17.05 0.90
C HIS A 97 12.57 -17.98 1.13
N ASP A 98 12.60 -18.68 2.24
CA ASP A 98 11.51 -19.56 2.67
C ASP A 98 11.25 -19.39 4.17
N TYR A 99 10.02 -19.63 4.57
CA TYR A 99 9.60 -19.58 5.97
C TYR A 99 8.38 -20.45 6.23
N VAL A 100 8.26 -20.89 7.48
CA VAL A 100 7.11 -21.63 7.98
C VAL A 100 6.32 -20.74 8.91
N GLN A 101 5.01 -20.67 8.70
CA GLN A 101 4.07 -19.89 9.49
C GLN A 101 3.14 -20.81 10.29
N TRP A 102 2.98 -20.49 11.56
CA TRP A 102 2.04 -21.13 12.46
C TRP A 102 0.94 -20.13 12.82
N LEU A 103 -0.30 -20.42 12.45
CA LEU A 103 -1.45 -19.53 12.54
C LEU A 103 -2.55 -20.20 13.37
N PRO A 104 -2.41 -20.15 14.70
CA PRO A 104 -3.43 -20.65 15.61
C PRO A 104 -4.64 -19.72 15.69
N LYS A 105 -5.81 -20.31 15.93
CA LYS A 105 -7.06 -19.63 16.27
C LYS A 105 -7.73 -20.37 17.41
N VAL A 106 -8.23 -19.61 18.39
CA VAL A 106 -9.06 -20.12 19.46
C VAL A 106 -10.25 -19.19 19.63
N ALA A 107 -11.46 -19.76 19.75
CA ALA A 107 -12.66 -18.99 20.06
C ALA A 107 -13.53 -19.74 21.03
N LEU A 108 -14.13 -19.02 21.98
CA LEU A 108 -15.16 -19.49 22.85
C LEU A 108 -16.46 -18.81 22.42
N GLN A 109 -17.50 -19.61 22.19
CA GLN A 109 -18.79 -19.14 21.70
C GLN A 109 -19.90 -19.70 22.58
N TYR A 110 -20.87 -18.87 22.92
CA TYR A 110 -22.04 -19.27 23.68
C TYR A 110 -23.31 -18.96 22.88
N HIS A 111 -24.05 -20.00 22.52
CA HIS A 111 -25.35 -19.95 21.90
C HIS A 111 -26.45 -20.01 22.97
N PHE A 112 -27.16 -18.93 23.14
CA PHE A 112 -28.32 -18.90 24.05
C PHE A 112 -29.65 -19.09 23.31
N SER A 113 -29.62 -19.14 21.99
CA SER A 113 -30.69 -19.66 21.14
C SER A 113 -30.10 -20.11 19.79
N ALA A 114 -30.91 -20.73 18.93
CA ALA A 114 -30.50 -21.16 17.60
C ALA A 114 -29.99 -20.03 16.70
N GLN A 115 -30.41 -18.79 16.98
CA GLN A 115 -30.09 -17.61 16.14
C GLN A 115 -29.24 -16.56 16.86
N ASN A 116 -28.97 -16.77 18.17
CA ASN A 116 -28.31 -15.75 18.97
C ASN A 116 -27.08 -16.35 19.67
N ASN A 117 -25.96 -15.67 19.53
CA ASN A 117 -24.74 -16.07 20.18
C ASN A 117 -23.85 -14.88 20.53
N VAL A 118 -22.94 -15.10 21.44
CA VAL A 118 -21.82 -14.22 21.75
C VAL A 118 -20.53 -15.02 21.67
N TYR A 119 -19.43 -14.36 21.35
CA TYR A 119 -18.14 -15.03 21.25
C TYR A 119 -16.99 -14.12 21.70
N VAL A 120 -15.92 -14.76 22.09
CA VAL A 120 -14.59 -14.16 22.21
C VAL A 120 -13.60 -15.00 21.41
N SER A 121 -12.68 -14.36 20.73
CA SER A 121 -11.71 -15.06 19.90
C SER A 121 -10.31 -14.44 19.98
N TRP A 122 -9.32 -15.27 19.78
CA TRP A 122 -7.95 -14.90 19.54
C TRP A 122 -7.43 -15.63 18.31
N SER A 123 -6.72 -14.91 17.46
CA SER A 123 -6.10 -15.51 16.29
C SER A 123 -4.80 -14.80 15.93
N LYS A 124 -3.88 -15.56 15.31
CA LYS A 124 -2.70 -15.04 14.67
C LYS A 124 -2.90 -15.09 13.16
N GLY A 125 -2.69 -13.92 12.51
CA GLY A 125 -2.63 -13.79 11.06
C GLY A 125 -1.24 -13.41 10.59
N TYR A 126 -0.99 -13.51 9.29
CA TYR A 126 0.22 -12.97 8.68
C TYR A 126 -0.07 -12.45 7.26
N ARG A 127 0.84 -11.63 6.78
CA ARG A 127 0.92 -11.19 5.40
C ARG A 127 2.32 -11.52 4.90
N SER A 128 2.42 -12.16 3.74
CA SER A 128 3.68 -12.58 3.14
C SER A 128 4.66 -11.43 2.97
N GLY A 129 5.95 -11.72 3.11
CA GLY A 129 7.02 -10.84 2.70
C GLY A 129 7.15 -10.77 1.18
N GLY A 130 8.24 -10.20 0.71
CA GLY A 130 8.46 -10.10 -0.73
C GLY A 130 9.71 -9.34 -1.11
N TYR A 131 9.74 -8.91 -2.37
CA TYR A 131 10.84 -8.15 -2.96
C TYR A 131 10.32 -6.88 -3.65
N ASN A 132 10.99 -5.78 -3.43
CA ASN A 132 10.72 -4.49 -4.08
C ASN A 132 11.53 -4.39 -5.36
N VAL A 133 10.97 -4.85 -6.49
CA VAL A 133 11.68 -4.80 -7.79
C VAL A 133 11.99 -3.36 -8.24
N GLN A 134 11.18 -2.38 -7.84
CA GLN A 134 11.41 -0.96 -8.14
C GLN A 134 12.72 -0.43 -7.54
N MET A 135 13.19 -1.00 -6.43
CA MET A 135 14.48 -0.61 -5.82
C MET A 135 15.69 -0.92 -6.70
N PHE A 136 15.56 -1.77 -7.70
CA PHE A 136 16.66 -2.02 -8.65
C PHE A 136 17.01 -0.78 -9.46
N SER A 137 16.06 0.10 -9.72
CA SER A 137 16.36 1.41 -10.33
C SER A 137 17.30 2.24 -9.47
N ASP A 138 17.05 2.31 -8.16
CA ASP A 138 17.89 3.04 -7.22
C ASP A 138 19.28 2.38 -7.06
N LEU A 139 19.32 1.04 -7.05
CA LEU A 139 20.58 0.29 -7.00
C LEU A 139 21.45 0.56 -8.23
N VAL A 140 20.86 0.49 -9.42
CA VAL A 140 21.59 0.76 -10.69
C VAL A 140 22.04 2.22 -10.76
N GLN A 141 21.18 3.18 -10.40
CA GLN A 141 21.55 4.60 -10.40
C GLN A 141 22.67 4.90 -9.39
N GLY A 142 22.63 4.31 -8.19
CA GLY A 142 23.66 4.49 -7.18
C GLY A 142 25.00 3.91 -7.59
N ASP A 143 25.04 2.68 -8.13
CA ASP A 143 26.25 2.06 -8.64
C ASP A 143 26.78 2.81 -9.88
N LEU A 144 25.90 3.21 -10.77
CA LEU A 144 26.25 3.99 -11.97
C LEU A 144 26.89 5.33 -11.58
N LYS A 145 26.29 6.08 -10.65
CA LYS A 145 26.88 7.32 -10.10
C LYS A 145 28.30 7.11 -9.57
N SER A 146 28.49 6.04 -8.79
CA SER A 146 29.82 5.70 -8.26
C SER A 146 30.83 5.39 -9.35
N ARG A 147 30.45 4.64 -10.39
CA ARG A 147 31.28 4.33 -11.57
C ARG A 147 31.62 5.59 -12.36
N MET A 148 30.61 6.43 -12.64
CA MET A 148 30.78 7.70 -13.33
C MET A 148 31.82 8.59 -12.61
N MET A 149 31.71 8.76 -11.28
CA MET A 149 32.69 9.54 -10.52
C MET A 149 34.10 8.97 -10.61
N ARG A 150 34.21 7.64 -10.63
CA ARG A 150 35.51 6.96 -10.84
C ARG A 150 36.07 7.18 -12.26
N SER A 151 35.23 7.06 -13.28
CA SER A 151 35.60 7.31 -14.68
C SER A 151 36.01 8.76 -14.91
N VAL A 152 35.28 9.72 -14.34
CA VAL A 152 35.65 11.15 -14.36
C VAL A 152 37.01 11.37 -13.72
N LYS A 153 37.28 10.79 -12.55
CA LYS A 153 38.56 10.91 -11.83
C LYS A 153 39.71 10.36 -12.67
N ASN A 154 39.57 9.16 -13.23
CA ASN A 154 40.56 8.50 -14.03
C ASN A 154 40.86 9.29 -15.31
N LYS A 155 39.78 9.74 -16.00
CA LYS A 155 39.93 10.51 -17.23
C LYS A 155 40.53 11.90 -17.00
N THR A 156 40.21 12.53 -15.86
CA THR A 156 40.89 13.77 -15.42
C THR A 156 42.36 13.57 -15.24
N ALA A 157 42.79 12.51 -14.51
CA ALA A 157 44.20 12.20 -14.31
C ALA A 157 44.93 11.97 -15.66
N GLU A 158 44.33 11.10 -16.51
CA GLU A 158 44.89 10.83 -17.87
C GLU A 158 45.03 12.11 -18.69
N THR A 159 44.04 12.99 -18.66
CA THR A 159 44.08 14.25 -19.42
C THR A 159 45.12 15.20 -18.91
N LEU A 160 45.25 15.33 -17.58
CA LEU A 160 46.28 16.18 -16.94
C LEU A 160 47.71 15.67 -17.15
N ASP A 161 47.91 14.37 -17.39
CA ASP A 161 49.21 13.78 -17.75
C ASP A 161 49.55 13.96 -19.23
N GLY A 162 48.66 14.54 -20.03
CA GLY A 162 48.86 14.81 -21.44
C GLY A 162 49.77 16.04 -21.73
N PRO A 163 50.35 16.13 -22.93
CA PRO A 163 51.36 17.16 -23.30
C PRO A 163 50.88 18.60 -23.11
N MET A 164 49.57 18.85 -23.16
CA MET A 164 48.99 20.17 -22.95
C MET A 164 49.23 20.69 -21.52
N TYR A 165 49.41 19.82 -20.56
CA TYR A 165 49.53 20.12 -19.12
C TYR A 165 50.93 19.82 -18.56
N ASP A 166 51.96 19.59 -19.42
CA ASP A 166 53.33 19.30 -18.96
C ASP A 166 53.94 20.43 -18.12
N HIS A 167 53.49 21.66 -18.32
CA HIS A 167 53.92 22.83 -17.55
C HIS A 167 53.26 22.95 -16.18
N MET A 168 52.23 22.12 -15.89
CA MET A 168 51.53 22.14 -14.58
C MET A 168 52.30 21.32 -13.56
N PRO A 169 52.58 21.89 -12.34
CA PRO A 169 53.21 21.15 -11.27
C PRO A 169 52.40 19.92 -10.86
N GLU A 170 53.08 18.80 -10.62
CA GLU A 170 52.44 17.54 -10.26
C GLU A 170 51.52 17.65 -9.03
N ALA A 171 51.93 18.44 -8.03
CA ALA A 171 51.13 18.72 -6.85
C ALA A 171 49.77 19.38 -7.17
N VAL A 172 49.71 20.20 -8.25
CA VAL A 172 48.48 20.85 -8.71
C VAL A 172 47.60 19.86 -9.42
N LYS A 173 48.15 19.00 -10.27
CA LYS A 173 47.44 17.92 -10.96
C LYS A 173 46.75 17.00 -9.96
N GLN A 174 47.49 16.55 -8.96
CA GLN A 174 47.00 15.67 -7.90
C GLN A 174 45.95 16.37 -7.03
N MET A 175 46.09 17.66 -6.75
CA MET A 175 45.08 18.42 -6.02
C MET A 175 43.74 18.47 -6.81
N ILE A 176 43.77 18.66 -8.12
CA ILE A 176 42.57 18.66 -8.98
C ILE A 176 41.89 17.29 -8.94
N VAL A 177 42.67 16.21 -9.14
CA VAL A 177 42.14 14.83 -9.13
C VAL A 177 41.55 14.46 -7.76
N HIS A 178 42.20 14.91 -6.67
CA HIS A 178 41.74 14.61 -5.32
C HIS A 178 40.45 15.35 -4.92
N GLN A 179 40.13 16.47 -5.56
CA GLN A 179 38.90 17.19 -5.31
C GLN A 179 37.66 16.53 -5.93
N ILE A 180 37.83 15.56 -6.86
CA ILE A 180 36.70 14.81 -7.44
C ILE A 180 36.17 13.84 -6.37
N PRO A 181 34.91 13.98 -5.93
CA PRO A 181 34.32 13.12 -4.91
C PRO A 181 34.37 11.65 -5.32
N GLN A 182 34.68 10.78 -4.38
CA GLN A 182 34.59 9.33 -4.55
C GLN A 182 33.65 8.80 -3.47
N GLU A 183 32.52 8.29 -3.91
CA GLU A 183 31.58 7.58 -3.06
C GLU A 183 31.54 6.12 -3.53
N GLU A 184 31.79 5.18 -2.63
CA GLU A 184 31.59 3.77 -2.93
C GLU A 184 30.11 3.41 -2.72
N PHE A 185 29.50 2.86 -3.74
CA PHE A 185 28.15 2.34 -3.64
C PHE A 185 28.16 0.99 -2.92
N SER A 186 27.40 0.87 -1.83
CA SER A 186 27.29 -0.33 -1.01
C SER A 186 25.93 -1.03 -1.09
N GLY A 187 25.04 -0.58 -1.99
CA GLY A 187 23.73 -1.16 -2.18
C GLY A 187 23.80 -2.57 -2.76
N THR A 188 22.95 -3.46 -2.27
CA THR A 188 22.86 -4.85 -2.71
C THR A 188 21.44 -5.27 -3.02
N PRO A 189 21.21 -6.20 -3.97
CA PRO A 189 19.88 -6.74 -4.26
C PRO A 189 19.18 -7.35 -3.03
N ALA A 190 19.89 -7.83 -2.03
CA ALA A 190 19.31 -8.36 -0.80
C ALA A 190 18.50 -7.32 0.00
N GLN A 191 18.80 -6.03 -0.16
CA GLN A 191 18.07 -4.92 0.48
C GLN A 191 16.67 -4.69 -0.10
N THR A 192 16.37 -5.27 -1.27
CA THR A 192 15.03 -5.19 -1.87
C THR A 192 13.98 -6.01 -1.12
N ARG A 193 14.42 -6.93 -0.23
CA ARG A 193 13.53 -7.81 0.52
C ARG A 193 12.86 -7.08 1.66
N PHE A 194 11.54 -7.29 1.81
CA PHE A 194 10.78 -6.94 3.00
C PHE A 194 10.26 -8.19 3.70
N LYS A 195 10.11 -8.11 5.03
CA LYS A 195 9.73 -9.23 5.90
C LYS A 195 8.22 -9.47 5.90
N PRO A 196 7.77 -10.68 6.28
CA PRO A 196 6.37 -10.91 6.63
C PRO A 196 5.91 -10.01 7.76
N GLU A 197 4.64 -9.60 7.69
CA GLU A 197 3.91 -8.91 8.75
C GLU A 197 3.11 -9.93 9.56
N TYR A 198 3.02 -9.76 10.87
CA TYR A 198 2.24 -10.61 11.75
C TYR A 198 1.21 -9.79 12.52
N SER A 199 0.00 -10.34 12.63
CA SER A 199 -1.07 -9.76 13.44
C SER A 199 -1.55 -10.73 14.51
N TYR A 200 -1.84 -10.19 15.69
CA TYR A 200 -2.52 -10.89 16.78
C TYR A 200 -3.82 -10.16 17.04
N ASN A 201 -4.93 -10.79 16.70
CA ASN A 201 -6.26 -10.24 16.85
C ASN A 201 -6.96 -10.84 18.09
N TYR A 202 -7.57 -9.97 18.87
CA TYR A 202 -8.46 -10.27 19.99
C TYR A 202 -9.80 -9.63 19.68
N GLU A 203 -10.85 -10.40 19.68
CA GLU A 203 -12.17 -9.94 19.28
C GLU A 203 -13.24 -10.49 20.24
N ALA A 204 -14.22 -9.66 20.55
CA ALA A 204 -15.43 -10.06 21.25
C ALA A 204 -16.62 -9.51 20.50
N GLY A 205 -17.62 -10.34 20.27
CA GLY A 205 -18.79 -9.95 19.49
C GLY A 205 -20.00 -10.84 19.75
N GLY A 206 -21.05 -10.56 18.98
CA GLY A 206 -22.25 -11.34 19.01
C GLY A 206 -23.13 -11.12 17.79
N HIS A 207 -23.95 -12.13 17.54
CA HIS A 207 -24.98 -12.15 16.50
C HIS A 207 -26.33 -12.30 17.18
N PHE A 208 -27.23 -11.36 16.87
CA PHE A 208 -28.55 -11.31 17.50
C PHE A 208 -29.64 -11.20 16.43
N SER A 209 -30.68 -11.98 16.63
CA SER A 209 -31.85 -12.00 15.78
C SER A 209 -33.09 -11.67 16.60
N PHE A 210 -33.88 -10.71 16.13
CA PHE A 210 -35.06 -10.22 16.79
C PHE A 210 -36.27 -10.36 15.86
N SER A 211 -37.48 -10.35 16.44
CA SER A 211 -38.75 -10.36 15.71
C SER A 211 -38.82 -11.52 14.71
N ASP A 212 -38.53 -12.74 15.16
CA ASP A 212 -38.57 -13.97 14.34
C ASP A 212 -37.67 -13.89 13.09
N GLY A 213 -36.47 -13.31 13.25
CA GLY A 213 -35.48 -13.21 12.17
C GLY A 213 -35.61 -11.98 11.29
N LYS A 214 -36.60 -11.12 11.50
CA LYS A 214 -36.84 -9.92 10.68
C LYS A 214 -35.80 -8.83 10.90
N ILE A 215 -35.12 -8.81 12.03
CA ILE A 215 -34.06 -7.85 12.36
C ILE A 215 -32.84 -8.63 12.84
N GLN A 216 -31.70 -8.36 12.25
CA GLN A 216 -30.43 -8.97 12.62
C GLN A 216 -29.43 -7.87 13.01
N LEU A 217 -28.74 -8.09 14.13
CA LEU A 217 -27.68 -7.24 14.66
C LEU A 217 -26.40 -8.08 14.78
N ASP A 218 -25.36 -7.61 14.17
CA ASP A 218 -23.99 -8.08 14.33
C ASP A 218 -23.19 -6.96 15.01
N ALA A 219 -22.49 -7.26 16.10
CA ALA A 219 -21.68 -6.29 16.80
C ALA A 219 -20.37 -6.94 17.26
N ALA A 220 -19.25 -6.26 17.07
CA ALA A 220 -17.94 -6.70 17.51
C ALA A 220 -17.09 -5.53 18.00
N VAL A 221 -16.20 -5.82 18.93
CA VAL A 221 -15.08 -4.98 19.32
C VAL A 221 -13.80 -5.78 19.11
N PHE A 222 -12.76 -5.11 18.62
CA PHE A 222 -11.50 -5.77 18.35
C PHE A 222 -10.30 -4.97 18.85
N TYR A 223 -9.23 -5.71 19.12
CA TYR A 223 -7.92 -5.17 19.43
C TYR A 223 -6.87 -6.00 18.70
N MET A 224 -6.04 -5.37 17.89
CA MET A 224 -5.03 -6.04 17.07
C MET A 224 -3.66 -5.40 17.26
N ASN A 225 -2.65 -6.23 17.54
CA ASN A 225 -1.25 -5.83 17.47
C ASN A 225 -0.65 -6.33 16.16
N VAL A 226 0.06 -5.44 15.47
CA VAL A 226 0.76 -5.73 14.22
C VAL A 226 2.25 -5.58 14.42
N TYR A 227 3.02 -6.57 13.99
CA TYR A 227 4.48 -6.62 14.06
C TYR A 227 5.06 -6.65 12.66
N ASP A 228 6.20 -5.99 12.47
CA ASP A 228 6.82 -5.81 11.16
C ASP A 228 5.82 -5.28 10.11
N GLN A 229 4.97 -4.32 10.54
CA GLN A 229 3.86 -3.78 9.74
C GLN A 229 4.36 -3.31 8.38
N GLN A 230 3.74 -3.81 7.32
CA GLN A 230 4.07 -3.45 5.95
C GLN A 230 3.34 -2.17 5.53
N ILE A 231 4.09 -1.15 5.20
CA ILE A 231 3.55 0.10 4.63
C ILE A 231 4.17 0.37 3.26
N SER A 232 3.39 0.97 2.39
CA SER A 232 3.84 1.39 1.06
C SER A 232 4.23 2.86 1.11
N LYS A 233 5.48 3.18 0.79
CA LYS A 233 5.94 4.56 0.67
C LYS A 233 6.60 4.84 -0.69
N PHE A 234 6.64 6.09 -1.09
CA PHE A 234 7.35 6.49 -2.30
C PHE A 234 8.86 6.39 -2.09
N VAL A 235 9.58 5.95 -3.11
CA VAL A 235 11.05 6.00 -3.13
C VAL A 235 11.53 7.44 -3.24
N SER A 236 12.76 7.70 -2.77
CA SER A 236 13.35 9.05 -2.77
C SER A 236 13.46 9.65 -4.17
N SER A 237 13.64 8.81 -5.20
CA SER A 237 13.62 9.21 -6.61
C SER A 237 12.25 9.69 -7.11
N GLY A 238 11.16 9.43 -6.35
CA GLY A 238 9.79 9.73 -6.77
C GLY A 238 9.23 8.77 -7.85
N LEU A 239 10.02 7.79 -8.28
CA LEU A 239 9.67 6.87 -9.38
C LEU A 239 9.20 5.52 -8.83
N GLY A 240 8.05 5.50 -8.17
CA GLY A 240 7.42 4.26 -7.72
C GLY A 240 7.24 4.16 -6.21
N ARG A 241 6.73 3.02 -5.79
CA ARG A 241 6.45 2.70 -4.38
C ARG A 241 7.22 1.47 -3.96
N VAL A 242 7.68 1.47 -2.73
CA VAL A 242 8.31 0.32 -2.09
C VAL A 242 7.56 -0.05 -0.83
N MET A 243 7.54 -1.34 -0.52
CA MET A 243 7.05 -1.85 0.74
C MET A 243 8.17 -1.85 1.78
N VAL A 244 7.92 -1.25 2.91
CA VAL A 244 8.85 -1.26 4.05
C VAL A 244 8.16 -1.81 5.30
N ASN A 245 8.94 -2.37 6.22
CA ASN A 245 8.43 -2.82 7.50
C ASN A 245 8.54 -1.67 8.52
N ALA A 246 7.40 -1.17 8.98
CA ALA A 246 7.27 -0.04 9.89
C ALA A 246 7.27 -0.45 11.38
N GLY A 247 8.01 -1.48 11.75
CA GLY A 247 8.11 -1.89 13.15
C GLY A 247 6.79 -2.43 13.72
N ARG A 248 6.08 -1.68 14.59
CA ARG A 248 4.87 -2.15 15.28
C ARG A 248 3.71 -1.18 15.11
N GLY A 249 2.52 -1.75 14.86
CA GLY A 249 1.26 -1.03 14.86
C GLY A 249 0.27 -1.60 15.86
N ARG A 250 -0.76 -0.82 16.15
CA ARG A 250 -1.92 -1.22 16.92
C ARG A 250 -3.18 -0.70 16.26
N SER A 251 -4.17 -1.57 16.12
CA SER A 251 -5.51 -1.19 15.71
C SER A 251 -6.53 -1.65 16.75
N CYS A 252 -7.49 -0.81 17.07
CA CYS A 252 -8.64 -1.21 17.88
C CYS A 252 -9.87 -0.48 17.39
N GLY A 253 -11.02 -1.10 17.58
CA GLY A 253 -12.25 -0.52 17.07
C GLY A 253 -13.50 -1.31 17.39
N THR A 254 -14.58 -0.88 16.78
CA THR A 254 -15.89 -1.53 16.85
C THR A 254 -16.54 -1.58 15.48
N GLU A 255 -17.29 -2.64 15.25
CA GLU A 255 -18.08 -2.85 14.04
C GLU A 255 -19.51 -3.18 14.46
N ILE A 256 -20.49 -2.53 13.85
CA ILE A 256 -21.92 -2.76 14.10
C ILE A 256 -22.59 -2.87 12.74
N GLY A 257 -23.34 -3.94 12.56
CA GLY A 257 -24.18 -4.19 11.37
C GLY A 257 -25.63 -4.46 11.79
N LEU A 258 -26.55 -3.77 11.17
CA LEU A 258 -27.99 -3.96 11.31
C LEU A 258 -28.60 -4.23 9.96
N ARG A 259 -29.48 -5.20 9.86
CA ARG A 259 -30.25 -5.46 8.64
C ARG A 259 -31.62 -6.00 8.97
N GLY A 260 -32.57 -5.73 8.10
CA GLY A 260 -33.93 -6.20 8.31
C GLY A 260 -34.77 -6.17 7.06
N GLY A 261 -35.92 -6.84 7.17
CA GLY A 261 -36.92 -6.90 6.13
C GLY A 261 -38.35 -6.76 6.69
N TRP A 262 -39.16 -5.99 5.99
CA TRP A 262 -40.61 -5.81 6.28
C TRP A 262 -41.44 -6.04 5.04
N LEU A 263 -42.76 -6.09 5.21
CA LEU A 263 -43.71 -6.26 4.11
C LEU A 263 -43.42 -7.54 3.28
N ASP A 264 -43.22 -8.66 3.95
CA ASP A 264 -42.80 -9.93 3.31
C ASP A 264 -41.53 -9.79 2.46
N ASN A 265 -40.53 -9.08 3.02
CA ASN A 265 -39.24 -8.75 2.39
C ASN A 265 -39.33 -7.86 1.15
N ARG A 266 -40.46 -7.22 0.89
CA ARG A 266 -40.53 -6.19 -0.15
C ARG A 266 -39.79 -4.93 0.19
N LEU A 267 -39.66 -4.61 1.47
CA LEU A 267 -38.86 -3.53 2.00
C LEU A 267 -37.70 -4.13 2.79
N THR A 268 -36.47 -3.98 2.30
CA THR A 268 -35.25 -4.39 3.00
C THR A 268 -34.41 -3.19 3.33
N TRP A 269 -33.70 -3.25 4.44
CA TRP A 269 -32.80 -2.20 4.86
C TRP A 269 -31.56 -2.77 5.54
N HIS A 270 -30.49 -2.03 5.45
CA HIS A 270 -29.24 -2.31 6.18
C HIS A 270 -28.59 -1.02 6.65
N ALA A 271 -27.84 -1.12 7.73
CA ALA A 271 -26.96 -0.06 8.21
C ALA A 271 -25.72 -0.71 8.83
N SER A 272 -24.55 -0.22 8.50
CA SER A 272 -23.30 -0.65 9.13
C SER A 272 -22.43 0.54 9.46
N TYR A 273 -21.74 0.43 10.57
CA TYR A 273 -20.80 1.43 11.04
C TYR A 273 -19.56 0.76 11.61
N GLY A 274 -18.41 1.22 11.20
CA GLY A 274 -17.11 0.82 11.71
C GLY A 274 -16.35 2.02 12.26
N TYR A 275 -15.72 1.81 13.41
CA TYR A 275 -14.73 2.73 13.97
C TYR A 275 -13.41 2.00 14.12
N THR A 276 -12.32 2.55 13.60
CA THR A 276 -10.97 1.97 13.68
C THR A 276 -9.98 3.04 14.10
N HIS A 277 -9.33 2.82 15.24
CA HIS A 277 -8.20 3.62 15.70
C HIS A 277 -6.91 2.82 15.47
N SER A 278 -6.18 3.15 14.39
CA SER A 278 -4.94 2.49 13.97
C SER A 278 -3.77 3.44 14.06
N VAL A 279 -2.75 3.10 14.86
CA VAL A 279 -1.59 3.95 15.12
C VAL A 279 -0.29 3.14 15.13
N PHE A 280 0.81 3.80 14.78
CA PHE A 280 2.15 3.24 14.98
C PHE A 280 2.49 3.21 16.47
N LYS A 281 3.01 2.08 16.93
CA LYS A 281 3.52 1.89 18.29
C LYS A 281 5.02 2.06 18.37
N ARG A 282 5.70 1.74 17.28
CA ARG A 282 7.13 1.93 17.12
C ARG A 282 7.42 2.00 15.63
N TYR A 283 7.74 3.19 15.15
CA TYR A 283 8.17 3.41 13.78
C TYR A 283 9.14 4.58 13.68
N GLU A 284 10.40 4.24 13.38
CA GLU A 284 11.45 5.21 13.04
C GLU A 284 11.79 5.03 11.57
N ALA A 285 11.64 6.09 10.78
CA ALA A 285 12.01 6.12 9.38
C ALA A 285 13.25 6.99 9.17
N GLN A 286 14.12 6.56 8.24
CA GLN A 286 15.19 7.43 7.76
C GLN A 286 14.62 8.28 6.62
N GLU A 287 14.61 9.59 6.78
CA GLU A 287 14.16 10.52 5.75
C GLU A 287 15.30 11.38 5.25
N ALA A 288 15.36 11.56 3.94
CA ALA A 288 16.31 12.48 3.33
C ALA A 288 15.86 13.91 3.58
N ARG A 289 16.61 14.66 4.37
CA ARG A 289 16.36 16.08 4.66
C ARG A 289 17.11 17.01 3.70
N THR A 290 18.26 16.53 3.21
CA THR A 290 19.05 17.13 2.14
C THR A 290 19.67 16.02 1.30
N GLU A 291 20.27 16.33 0.15
CA GLU A 291 20.95 15.33 -0.70
C GLU A 291 22.02 14.51 0.04
N THR A 292 22.52 14.99 1.18
CA THR A 292 23.61 14.38 1.93
C THR A 292 23.29 13.99 3.38
N ALA A 293 22.12 14.37 3.91
CA ALA A 293 21.76 14.12 5.30
C ALA A 293 20.45 13.34 5.42
N GLN A 294 20.52 12.16 6.04
CA GLN A 294 19.36 11.40 6.50
C GLN A 294 19.13 11.71 7.98
N GLU A 295 17.90 11.99 8.35
CA GLU A 295 17.49 12.17 9.74
C GLU A 295 16.48 11.09 10.14
N ALA A 296 16.69 10.52 11.32
CA ALA A 296 15.73 9.59 11.90
C ALA A 296 14.49 10.37 12.38
N VAL A 297 13.36 10.10 11.78
CA VAL A 297 12.06 10.68 12.17
C VAL A 297 11.25 9.63 12.90
N ASN A 298 10.73 9.99 14.08
CA ASN A 298 9.88 9.11 14.88
C ASN A 298 8.41 9.41 14.59
N TYR A 299 7.66 8.39 14.16
CA TYR A 299 6.23 8.44 13.88
C TYR A 299 5.37 7.72 14.92
N ASP A 300 5.92 7.43 16.10
CA ASP A 300 5.16 6.80 17.20
C ASP A 300 3.92 7.62 17.55
N GLY A 301 2.77 6.96 17.62
CA GLY A 301 1.48 7.59 17.91
C GLY A 301 0.75 8.16 16.68
N ASN A 302 1.42 8.33 15.56
CA ASN A 302 0.76 8.75 14.32
C ASN A 302 -0.17 7.67 13.79
N HIS A 303 -1.24 8.10 13.12
CA HIS A 303 -2.17 7.18 12.48
C HIS A 303 -1.53 6.48 11.28
N VAL A 304 -1.86 5.21 11.13
CA VAL A 304 -1.46 4.42 9.96
C VAL A 304 -2.15 4.97 8.72
N PRO A 305 -1.40 5.31 7.66
CA PRO A 305 -1.97 5.84 6.42
C PRO A 305 -2.98 4.89 5.76
N PHE A 306 -3.93 5.47 5.02
CA PHE A 306 -4.96 4.75 4.25
C PHE A 306 -5.97 3.94 5.07
N VAL A 307 -5.99 4.09 6.39
CA VAL A 307 -6.97 3.46 7.27
C VAL A 307 -8.04 4.49 7.66
N PRO A 308 -9.30 4.36 7.17
CA PRO A 308 -10.37 5.25 7.59
C PRO A 308 -10.69 5.07 9.08
N MET A 309 -10.81 6.17 9.83
CA MET A 309 -11.23 6.10 11.24
C MET A 309 -12.71 5.74 11.38
N HIS A 310 -13.53 6.15 10.43
CA HIS A 310 -14.96 5.88 10.41
C HIS A 310 -15.35 5.34 9.04
N THR A 311 -16.18 4.33 9.02
CA THR A 311 -16.83 3.80 7.83
C THR A 311 -18.33 3.70 8.08
N LEU A 312 -19.12 4.04 7.08
CA LEU A 312 -20.58 3.99 7.13
C LEU A 312 -21.11 3.39 5.83
N ALA A 313 -22.08 2.49 5.94
CA ALA A 313 -22.93 2.13 4.82
C ALA A 313 -24.36 1.96 5.33
N ALA A 314 -25.33 2.53 4.63
CA ALA A 314 -26.75 2.33 4.93
C ALA A 314 -27.54 2.34 3.64
N GLY A 315 -28.62 1.57 3.60
CA GLY A 315 -29.49 1.51 2.43
C GLY A 315 -30.86 0.97 2.75
N VAL A 316 -31.80 1.36 1.88
CA VAL A 316 -33.18 0.90 1.88
C VAL A 316 -33.55 0.55 0.45
N GLU A 317 -34.10 -0.63 0.27
CA GLU A 317 -34.59 -1.16 -1.01
C GLU A 317 -36.07 -1.53 -0.90
N TYR A 318 -36.83 -1.17 -1.88
CA TYR A 318 -38.23 -1.59 -2.00
C TYR A 318 -38.50 -2.18 -3.37
N GLU A 319 -39.07 -3.37 -3.40
CA GLU A 319 -39.53 -4.03 -4.62
C GLU A 319 -40.96 -4.49 -4.45
N GLN A 320 -41.81 -4.06 -5.35
CA GLN A 320 -43.23 -4.47 -5.42
C GLN A 320 -43.46 -5.39 -6.62
N PRO A 321 -43.66 -6.69 -6.38
CA PRO A 321 -44.18 -7.58 -7.42
C PRO A 321 -45.57 -7.19 -7.88
N LEU A 322 -45.84 -7.32 -9.19
CA LEU A 322 -47.12 -7.06 -9.82
C LEU A 322 -47.60 -8.34 -10.49
N GLU A 323 -48.72 -8.86 -9.99
CA GLU A 323 -49.37 -10.03 -10.57
C GLU A 323 -50.15 -9.64 -11.82
N HIS A 324 -50.11 -10.51 -12.85
CA HIS A 324 -50.96 -10.40 -14.08
C HIS A 324 -50.69 -9.18 -14.98
N HIS A 325 -49.54 -8.50 -14.83
CA HIS A 325 -49.14 -7.34 -15.62
C HIS A 325 -47.96 -7.66 -16.56
N LYS A 326 -47.77 -6.84 -17.60
CA LYS A 326 -46.59 -6.88 -18.45
C LYS A 326 -45.34 -6.49 -17.64
N ILE A 327 -45.50 -5.60 -16.67
CA ILE A 327 -44.47 -5.23 -15.70
C ILE A 327 -44.59 -6.24 -14.56
N LYS A 328 -43.51 -6.98 -14.28
CA LYS A 328 -43.44 -8.00 -13.22
C LYS A 328 -43.18 -7.39 -11.84
N SER A 329 -42.33 -6.36 -11.79
CA SER A 329 -42.12 -5.58 -10.56
C SER A 329 -41.65 -4.16 -10.88
N TYR A 330 -41.81 -3.28 -9.92
CA TYR A 330 -41.08 -2.02 -9.86
C TYR A 330 -40.25 -2.01 -8.57
N PHE A 331 -39.10 -1.36 -8.64
CA PHE A 331 -38.19 -1.27 -7.50
C PHE A 331 -37.55 0.11 -7.41
N PHE A 332 -37.18 0.50 -6.21
CA PHE A 332 -36.39 1.68 -5.95
C PHE A 332 -35.56 1.49 -4.71
N GLY A 333 -34.35 2.09 -4.71
CA GLY A 333 -33.45 2.03 -3.60
C GLY A 333 -32.69 3.34 -3.41
N VAL A 334 -32.32 3.57 -2.16
CA VAL A 334 -31.46 4.67 -1.75
C VAL A 334 -30.40 4.09 -0.84
N ASN A 335 -29.15 4.42 -1.11
CA ASN A 335 -28.03 4.01 -0.25
C ASN A 335 -27.03 5.15 -0.05
N THR A 336 -26.36 5.10 1.07
CA THR A 336 -25.24 5.97 1.38
C THR A 336 -24.04 5.17 1.81
N THR A 337 -22.86 5.60 1.39
CA THR A 337 -21.58 5.09 1.88
C THR A 337 -20.71 6.26 2.32
N GLY A 338 -19.98 6.10 3.39
CA GLY A 338 -19.10 7.16 3.90
C GLY A 338 -17.81 6.60 4.47
N ALA A 339 -16.75 7.38 4.42
CA ALA A 339 -15.45 7.05 4.98
C ALA A 339 -14.71 8.30 5.48
N GLY A 340 -13.81 8.14 6.40
CA GLY A 340 -12.93 9.20 6.93
C GLY A 340 -12.87 9.15 8.45
N LYS A 341 -11.99 9.82 9.08
CA LYS A 341 -10.84 10.60 8.66
C LYS A 341 -9.77 9.65 8.10
N ILE A 342 -9.17 9.94 6.94
CA ILE A 342 -8.15 9.10 6.32
C ILE A 342 -6.86 9.92 6.22
N TYR A 343 -5.78 9.48 6.84
CA TYR A 343 -4.47 10.09 6.68
C TYR A 343 -3.76 9.49 5.47
N TRP A 344 -2.98 10.31 4.75
CA TRP A 344 -2.37 9.92 3.49
C TRP A 344 -0.88 9.60 3.59
N SER A 345 -0.25 10.06 4.68
CA SER A 345 1.19 9.91 4.93
C SER A 345 1.47 9.61 6.40
N GLU A 346 2.67 9.09 6.68
CA GLU A 346 3.11 8.66 8.01
C GLU A 346 3.24 9.83 8.99
N ASP A 347 3.55 11.04 8.48
CA ASP A 347 3.62 12.27 9.27
C ASP A 347 2.26 12.84 9.65
N ASN A 348 1.18 12.27 9.08
CA ASN A 348 -0.21 12.72 9.25
C ASN A 348 -0.47 14.19 8.86
N ALA A 349 0.38 14.77 8.01
CA ALA A 349 0.28 16.16 7.57
C ALA A 349 -1.00 16.45 6.77
N PHE A 350 -1.48 15.45 6.03
CA PHE A 350 -2.67 15.58 5.19
C PHE A 350 -3.66 14.45 5.45
N HIS A 351 -4.94 14.80 5.43
CA HIS A 351 -6.02 13.84 5.60
C HIS A 351 -7.25 14.25 4.80
N GLN A 352 -8.02 13.23 4.38
CA GLN A 352 -9.38 13.38 3.92
C GLN A 352 -10.31 13.42 5.14
N PRO A 353 -11.10 14.48 5.37
CA PRO A 353 -12.17 14.48 6.37
C PRO A 353 -13.22 13.41 6.07
N PHE A 354 -14.12 13.14 7.02
CA PHE A 354 -15.24 12.24 6.75
C PHE A 354 -16.10 12.81 5.62
N TYR A 355 -16.47 11.95 4.68
CA TYR A 355 -17.39 12.25 3.59
C TYR A 355 -18.42 11.13 3.47
N ALA A 356 -19.58 11.44 2.88
CA ALA A 356 -20.60 10.47 2.57
C ALA A 356 -21.16 10.73 1.17
N LEU A 357 -21.44 9.65 0.44
CA LEU A 357 -21.96 9.65 -0.91
C LEU A 357 -23.39 9.10 -0.87
N LEU A 358 -24.36 9.87 -1.37
CA LEU A 358 -25.74 9.45 -1.52
C LEU A 358 -25.98 8.93 -2.93
N ASN A 359 -26.54 7.74 -3.04
CA ASN A 359 -26.89 7.13 -4.32
C ASN A 359 -28.36 6.70 -4.29
N ALA A 360 -29.02 6.72 -5.45
CA ALA A 360 -30.36 6.21 -5.59
C ALA A 360 -30.55 5.52 -6.94
N HIS A 361 -31.48 4.60 -6.99
CA HIS A 361 -31.87 3.96 -8.23
C HIS A 361 -33.36 3.62 -8.21
N ALA A 362 -33.94 3.46 -9.40
CA ALA A 362 -35.29 2.99 -9.58
C ALA A 362 -35.43 2.27 -10.93
N GLY A 363 -36.32 1.30 -11.00
CA GLY A 363 -36.49 0.55 -12.24
C GLY A 363 -37.74 -0.26 -12.34
N LEU A 364 -37.89 -0.90 -13.51
CA LEU A 364 -38.97 -1.76 -13.88
C LEU A 364 -38.45 -3.11 -14.37
N ASP A 365 -39.08 -4.17 -13.95
CA ASP A 365 -38.81 -5.52 -14.42
C ASP A 365 -39.98 -6.03 -15.27
N PHE A 366 -39.72 -6.44 -16.51
CA PHE A 366 -40.68 -7.01 -17.45
C PHE A 366 -40.51 -8.54 -17.57
N GLY A 367 -39.65 -9.15 -16.75
CA GLY A 367 -39.29 -10.57 -16.80
C GLY A 367 -38.11 -10.84 -17.72
N THR A 368 -38.27 -10.60 -19.03
CA THR A 368 -37.16 -10.73 -20.00
C THR A 368 -36.28 -9.48 -20.09
N VAL A 369 -36.78 -8.32 -19.70
CA VAL A 369 -36.06 -7.05 -19.72
C VAL A 369 -36.17 -6.39 -18.36
N ARG A 370 -35.06 -5.99 -17.77
CA ARG A 370 -34.99 -5.17 -16.55
C ARG A 370 -34.30 -3.85 -16.89
N ILE A 371 -34.97 -2.73 -16.59
CA ILE A 371 -34.44 -1.38 -16.81
C ILE A 371 -34.23 -0.74 -15.45
N ASN A 372 -33.05 -0.21 -15.24
CA ASN A 372 -32.65 0.47 -14.00
C ASN A 372 -32.05 1.85 -14.33
N ILE A 373 -32.56 2.89 -13.74
CA ILE A 373 -32.04 4.26 -13.79
C ILE A 373 -31.37 4.54 -12.46
N TRP A 374 -30.16 5.04 -12.47
CA TRP A 374 -29.42 5.30 -11.25
C TRP A 374 -28.75 6.66 -11.24
N GLY A 375 -28.53 7.19 -10.05
CA GLY A 375 -27.68 8.35 -9.78
C GLY A 375 -26.69 8.03 -8.66
N LYS A 376 -25.44 8.41 -8.84
CA LYS A 376 -24.36 8.26 -7.85
C LYS A 376 -23.85 9.62 -7.44
N ASN A 377 -23.45 9.73 -6.17
CA ASN A 377 -23.01 10.97 -5.55
C ASN A 377 -24.02 12.11 -5.79
N LEU A 378 -25.28 11.87 -5.46
CA LEU A 378 -26.39 12.81 -5.72
C LEU A 378 -26.24 14.16 -5.02
N THR A 379 -25.44 14.22 -3.98
CA THR A 379 -25.09 15.43 -3.23
C THR A 379 -23.92 16.20 -3.82
N ASP A 380 -23.32 15.67 -4.89
CA ASP A 380 -22.10 16.18 -5.54
C ASP A 380 -20.97 16.48 -4.53
N THR A 381 -20.79 15.54 -3.60
CA THR A 381 -19.82 15.68 -2.52
C THR A 381 -18.40 15.59 -3.08
N ASP A 382 -17.59 16.62 -2.83
CA ASP A 382 -16.17 16.65 -3.12
C ASP A 382 -15.39 15.83 -2.10
N TYR A 383 -14.51 14.94 -2.56
CA TYR A 383 -13.60 14.16 -1.73
C TYR A 383 -12.34 13.78 -2.48
N ASP A 384 -11.25 13.56 -1.76
CA ASP A 384 -10.02 13.03 -2.33
C ASP A 384 -10.05 11.49 -2.21
N ALA A 385 -10.03 10.81 -3.37
CA ALA A 385 -9.93 9.35 -3.42
C ALA A 385 -8.51 8.86 -3.12
N PHE A 386 -7.51 9.72 -3.38
CA PHE A 386 -6.11 9.46 -3.14
C PHE A 386 -5.32 10.77 -3.08
N PHE A 387 -4.27 10.80 -2.24
CA PHE A 387 -3.38 11.95 -2.13
C PHE A 387 -1.96 11.50 -1.81
N PHE A 388 -0.95 12.19 -2.38
CA PHE A 388 0.44 11.99 -2.04
C PHE A 388 1.26 13.25 -2.24
N THR A 389 2.39 13.34 -1.52
CA THR A 389 3.42 14.36 -1.72
C THR A 389 4.64 13.73 -2.38
N SER A 390 5.17 14.37 -3.42
CA SER A 390 6.41 13.92 -4.06
C SER A 390 7.59 14.70 -3.47
N ALA A 391 8.59 13.96 -3.00
CA ALA A 391 9.88 14.51 -2.56
C ALA A 391 10.88 14.68 -3.72
N ALA A 392 10.52 14.28 -4.94
CA ALA A 392 11.40 14.31 -6.12
C ALA A 392 11.80 15.74 -6.58
N THR A 393 11.19 16.76 -6.00
CA THR A 393 11.52 18.17 -6.28
C THR A 393 11.69 18.94 -4.99
N THR A 394 12.54 19.94 -4.98
CA THR A 394 12.74 20.88 -3.87
C THR A 394 11.46 21.63 -3.45
N ARG A 395 10.35 21.44 -4.17
CA ARG A 395 9.07 22.14 -3.96
C ARG A 395 8.00 21.32 -3.24
N ASN A 396 8.26 20.09 -2.82
CA ASN A 396 7.25 19.21 -2.17
C ASN A 396 5.89 19.26 -2.90
N LEU A 397 5.89 18.85 -4.17
CA LEU A 397 4.67 18.88 -4.99
C LEU A 397 3.61 17.96 -4.40
N LYS A 398 2.38 18.44 -4.39
CA LYS A 398 1.20 17.73 -3.87
C LYS A 398 0.34 17.28 -5.02
N PHE A 399 -0.05 16.01 -5.01
CA PHE A 399 -0.90 15.40 -6.01
C PHE A 399 -2.11 14.77 -5.33
N GLY A 400 -3.30 15.10 -5.80
CA GLY A 400 -4.56 14.54 -5.33
C GLY A 400 -5.37 13.99 -6.50
N GLN A 401 -6.00 12.85 -6.30
CA GLN A 401 -7.01 12.33 -7.19
C GLN A 401 -8.38 12.58 -6.56
N ARG A 402 -9.20 13.40 -7.22
CA ARG A 402 -10.59 13.61 -6.80
C ARG A 402 -11.43 12.37 -7.02
N GLY A 403 -12.40 12.18 -6.15
CA GLY A 403 -13.44 11.18 -6.33
C GLY A 403 -14.38 11.53 -7.47
N ASN A 404 -15.23 10.57 -7.84
CA ASN A 404 -16.18 10.78 -8.92
C ASN A 404 -17.26 11.81 -8.51
N PRO A 405 -17.55 12.81 -9.36
CA PRO A 405 -18.62 13.77 -9.14
C PRO A 405 -20.00 13.10 -9.29
N LEU A 406 -21.06 13.89 -9.25
CA LEU A 406 -22.41 13.47 -9.58
C LEU A 406 -22.48 12.76 -10.94
N GLN A 407 -23.06 11.57 -10.96
CA GLN A 407 -23.22 10.73 -12.16
C GLN A 407 -24.63 10.17 -12.26
N PHE A 408 -25.11 10.03 -13.49
CA PHE A 408 -26.37 9.34 -13.83
C PHE A 408 -26.15 8.30 -14.90
N GLY A 409 -26.95 7.25 -14.88
CA GLY A 409 -26.90 6.23 -15.92
C GLY A 409 -28.16 5.39 -15.98
N VAL A 410 -28.23 4.58 -17.01
CA VAL A 410 -29.30 3.61 -17.26
C VAL A 410 -28.65 2.27 -17.57
N ASP A 411 -29.11 1.23 -16.91
CA ASP A 411 -28.74 -0.15 -17.20
C ASP A 411 -29.96 -0.87 -17.79
N VAL A 412 -29.73 -1.65 -18.84
CA VAL A 412 -30.71 -2.54 -19.43
C VAL A 412 -30.14 -3.96 -19.39
N SER A 413 -30.81 -4.84 -18.66
CA SER A 413 -30.46 -6.24 -18.53
C SER A 413 -31.46 -7.12 -19.28
N LEU A 414 -30.97 -8.06 -20.06
CA LEU A 414 -31.76 -9.05 -20.77
C LEU A 414 -31.58 -10.42 -20.12
N HIS A 415 -32.68 -11.07 -19.79
CA HIS A 415 -32.72 -12.44 -19.25
C HIS A 415 -33.33 -13.37 -20.31
N PHE A 416 -32.56 -14.41 -20.68
CA PHE A 416 -32.96 -15.39 -21.69
C PHE A 416 -33.33 -16.71 -21.05
#